data_54bc3ad03be03baf069a05eb70408c47
#
_entry.id   54bc3ad03be03baf069a05eb70408c47
#
_cell.length_a   1.000
_cell.length_b   1.000
_cell.length_c   1.000
_cell.angle_alpha   90.00
_cell.angle_beta   90.00
_cell.angle_gamma   90.00
#
_symmetry.space_group_name_H-M   'P 1'
#
loop_
_entity.id
_entity.type
_entity.pdbx_description
1 polymer ?
#
loop_
_entity_poly.entity_id
_entity_poly.type
_entity_poly.pdbx_seq_one_letter_code
_entity_poly.pdbx_strand_id
1 'polypeptide(L)'
;MDERASRALDSKIDHYLGMRRYAKVIELAKEGLADNPGQARYYFYLGVCFYSLERYREAEDHLQEALVLGYDKEAVFEWLGDVHTKTKRWVEAERAYLDALGDNPESARVHASYAMLMRETGHNDKADQLMRKALELDPEDDYVVRSHYMFALTKDSRLQQIQSLERLMQVSGDQIAIEVHLGLDALYRDRLTEARDHFRQAFLLDPTNEELAALLEELDWGRHPVLVPLRLVEKIGGPMVVYVVGLGAMLGTRALGWEQATIVLLVLYFTYLIYSWTAKPLAKLLTRIRG
;
A
#
# COMPACT_ATOMS: atom_id res chain seq x y z
N MET A 1 -35.03 18.40 2.38
CA MET A 1 -35.00 17.20 3.27
C MET A 1 -35.25 17.63 4.72
N ASP A 2 -36.08 16.92 5.49
CA ASP A 2 -36.26 17.17 6.92
C ASP A 2 -34.94 16.89 7.66
N GLU A 3 -34.63 17.66 8.70
CA GLU A 3 -33.39 17.55 9.48
C GLU A 3 -33.16 16.12 10.03
N ARG A 4 -34.25 15.41 10.36
CA ARG A 4 -34.18 13.99 10.77
C ARG A 4 -33.75 13.07 9.64
N ALA A 5 -34.23 13.31 8.42
CA ALA A 5 -33.84 12.53 7.26
C ALA A 5 -32.37 12.76 6.87
N SER A 6 -31.88 14.02 7.01
CA SER A 6 -30.47 14.35 6.81
C SER A 6 -29.56 13.63 7.79
N ARG A 7 -29.88 13.67 9.10
CA ARG A 7 -29.10 12.94 10.12
C ARG A 7 -29.11 11.42 9.91
N ALA A 8 -30.23 10.85 9.46
CA ALA A 8 -30.31 9.42 9.15
C ALA A 8 -29.46 9.04 7.93
N LEU A 9 -29.37 9.93 6.93
CA LEU A 9 -28.53 9.75 5.76
C LEU A 9 -27.04 9.83 6.16
N ASP A 10 -26.64 10.83 6.95
CA ASP A 10 -25.29 10.99 7.48
C ASP A 10 -24.85 9.74 8.27
N SER A 11 -25.68 9.24 9.17
CA SER A 11 -25.38 8.03 9.93
C SER A 11 -25.19 6.78 9.05
N LYS A 12 -25.95 6.66 7.95
CA LYS A 12 -25.74 5.58 6.98
C LYS A 12 -24.41 5.75 6.23
N ILE A 13 -24.09 6.98 5.83
CA ILE A 13 -22.83 7.29 5.15
C ILE A 13 -21.65 6.91 6.04
N ASP A 14 -21.66 7.36 7.31
CA ASP A 14 -20.61 7.04 8.27
C ASP A 14 -20.45 5.53 8.48
N HIS A 15 -21.58 4.80 8.60
CA HIS A 15 -21.57 3.35 8.71
C HIS A 15 -20.91 2.68 7.49
N TYR A 16 -21.31 3.05 6.26
CA TYR A 16 -20.74 2.46 5.05
C TYR A 16 -19.29 2.91 4.80
N LEU A 17 -18.92 4.11 5.23
CA LEU A 17 -17.55 4.61 5.18
C LEU A 17 -16.63 3.77 6.07
N GLY A 18 -17.08 3.49 7.31
CA GLY A 18 -16.38 2.58 8.24
C GLY A 18 -16.23 1.15 7.69
N MET A 19 -17.20 0.70 6.88
CA MET A 19 -17.13 -0.60 6.18
C MET A 19 -16.35 -0.55 4.86
N ARG A 20 -15.75 0.58 4.49
CA ARG A 20 -15.04 0.82 3.22
C ARG A 20 -15.91 0.56 1.97
N ARG A 21 -17.25 0.67 2.10
CA ARG A 21 -18.21 0.49 1.00
C ARG A 21 -18.39 1.77 0.19
N TYR A 22 -17.27 2.25 -0.41
CA TYR A 22 -17.18 3.56 -1.07
C TYR A 22 -18.23 3.77 -2.16
N ALA A 23 -18.54 2.75 -2.97
CA ALA A 23 -19.57 2.86 -4.00
C ALA A 23 -20.95 3.22 -3.40
N LYS A 24 -21.28 2.64 -2.22
CA LYS A 24 -22.55 2.94 -1.54
C LYS A 24 -22.54 4.33 -0.90
N VAL A 25 -21.41 4.77 -0.37
CA VAL A 25 -21.24 6.13 0.14
C VAL A 25 -21.43 7.16 -0.97
N ILE A 26 -20.84 6.93 -2.16
CA ILE A 26 -21.01 7.80 -3.34
C ILE A 26 -22.49 7.91 -3.74
N GLU A 27 -23.21 6.80 -3.78
CA GLU A 27 -24.64 6.79 -4.09
C GLU A 27 -25.43 7.66 -3.09
N LEU A 28 -25.24 7.43 -1.79
CA LEU A 28 -25.93 8.15 -0.72
C LEU A 28 -25.55 9.65 -0.68
N ALA A 29 -24.28 9.98 -0.88
CA ALA A 29 -23.84 11.38 -0.94
C ALA A 29 -24.46 12.11 -2.14
N LYS A 30 -24.59 11.46 -3.30
CA LYS A 30 -25.28 12.02 -4.47
C LYS A 30 -26.78 12.19 -4.24
N GLU A 31 -27.42 11.26 -3.53
CA GLU A 31 -28.81 11.40 -3.10
C GLU A 31 -28.99 12.64 -2.21
N GLY A 32 -28.10 12.82 -1.22
CA GLY A 32 -28.10 14.00 -0.36
C GLY A 32 -27.89 15.32 -1.12
N LEU A 33 -27.01 15.32 -2.14
CA LEU A 33 -26.80 16.49 -3.00
C LEU A 33 -27.95 16.80 -3.94
N ALA A 34 -28.72 15.79 -4.38
CA ALA A 34 -29.92 16.00 -5.15
C ALA A 34 -30.99 16.78 -4.36
N ASP A 35 -31.07 16.51 -3.07
CA ASP A 35 -31.98 17.22 -2.15
C ASP A 35 -31.43 18.58 -1.70
N ASN A 36 -30.13 18.69 -1.47
CA ASN A 36 -29.46 19.90 -1.04
C ASN A 36 -28.07 20.08 -1.71
N PRO A 37 -28.03 20.72 -2.88
CA PRO A 37 -26.78 20.92 -3.64
C PRO A 37 -25.70 21.75 -2.90
N GLY A 38 -26.07 22.54 -1.90
CA GLY A 38 -25.14 23.38 -1.13
C GLY A 38 -24.56 22.69 0.11
N GLN A 39 -24.79 21.39 0.30
CA GLN A 39 -24.32 20.70 1.50
C GLN A 39 -22.86 20.25 1.37
N ALA A 40 -21.96 21.07 1.89
CA ALA A 40 -20.49 20.88 1.81
C ALA A 40 -20.02 19.49 2.25
N ARG A 41 -20.66 18.89 3.27
CA ARG A 41 -20.32 17.56 3.80
C ARG A 41 -20.39 16.44 2.75
N TYR A 42 -21.38 16.46 1.87
CA TYR A 42 -21.50 15.40 0.86
C TYR A 42 -20.40 15.51 -0.21
N TYR A 43 -19.96 16.70 -0.54
CA TYR A 43 -18.79 16.87 -1.39
C TYR A 43 -17.52 16.36 -0.72
N PHE A 44 -17.35 16.60 0.58
CA PHE A 44 -16.24 16.04 1.34
C PHE A 44 -16.26 14.50 1.32
N TYR A 45 -17.39 13.86 1.60
CA TYR A 45 -17.53 12.40 1.51
C TYR A 45 -17.21 11.86 0.10
N LEU A 46 -17.66 12.54 -0.96
CA LEU A 46 -17.32 12.19 -2.34
C LEU A 46 -15.80 12.28 -2.56
N GLY A 47 -15.16 13.34 -2.11
CA GLY A 47 -13.72 13.51 -2.19
C GLY A 47 -12.95 12.38 -1.53
N VAL A 48 -13.28 12.01 -0.30
CA VAL A 48 -12.69 10.90 0.43
C VAL A 48 -12.91 9.55 -0.29
N CYS A 49 -14.12 9.30 -0.79
CA CYS A 49 -14.42 8.08 -1.52
C CYS A 49 -13.65 7.98 -2.84
N PHE A 50 -13.57 9.07 -3.62
CA PHE A 50 -12.82 9.07 -4.86
C PHE A 50 -11.33 8.94 -4.64
N TYR A 51 -10.77 9.53 -3.57
CA TYR A 51 -9.39 9.29 -3.17
C TYR A 51 -9.15 7.80 -2.88
N SER A 52 -10.03 7.16 -2.10
CA SER A 52 -9.91 5.75 -1.75
C SER A 52 -10.08 4.80 -2.96
N LEU A 53 -10.73 5.27 -4.02
CA LEU A 53 -10.85 4.58 -5.31
C LEU A 53 -9.76 4.99 -6.31
N GLU A 54 -8.71 5.69 -5.87
CA GLU A 54 -7.59 6.19 -6.67
C GLU A 54 -7.99 7.15 -7.81
N ARG A 55 -9.21 7.70 -7.75
CA ARG A 55 -9.74 8.68 -8.70
C ARG A 55 -9.36 10.09 -8.24
N TYR A 56 -8.06 10.38 -8.20
CA TYR A 56 -7.49 11.55 -7.53
C TYR A 56 -7.97 12.90 -8.09
N ARG A 57 -8.23 12.99 -9.40
CA ARG A 57 -8.74 14.23 -9.99
C ARG A 57 -10.14 14.55 -9.47
N GLU A 58 -11.01 13.56 -9.44
CA GLU A 58 -12.39 13.74 -8.95
C GLU A 58 -12.39 13.98 -7.44
N ALA A 59 -11.47 13.33 -6.70
CA ALA A 59 -11.28 13.62 -5.28
C ALA A 59 -10.93 15.10 -5.06
N GLU A 60 -9.98 15.65 -5.82
CA GLU A 60 -9.59 17.06 -5.75
C GLU A 60 -10.74 18.00 -6.07
N ASP A 61 -11.46 17.75 -7.18
CA ASP A 61 -12.59 18.59 -7.59
C ASP A 61 -13.67 18.66 -6.49
N HIS A 62 -14.01 17.52 -5.88
CA HIS A 62 -15.01 17.48 -4.81
C HIS A 62 -14.52 18.07 -3.49
N LEU A 63 -13.25 17.87 -3.11
CA LEU A 63 -12.67 18.50 -1.93
C LEU A 63 -12.62 20.02 -2.05
N GLN A 64 -12.27 20.54 -3.23
CA GLN A 64 -12.30 21.97 -3.49
C GLN A 64 -13.72 22.55 -3.39
N GLU A 65 -14.72 21.84 -3.89
CA GLU A 65 -16.11 22.26 -3.76
C GLU A 65 -16.56 22.25 -2.28
N ALA A 66 -16.16 21.24 -1.50
CA ALA A 66 -16.41 21.20 -0.07
C ALA A 66 -15.80 22.41 0.65
N LEU A 67 -14.59 22.82 0.26
CA LEU A 67 -13.90 23.99 0.82
C LEU A 67 -14.65 25.30 0.50
N VAL A 68 -15.06 25.47 -0.77
CA VAL A 68 -15.81 26.65 -1.23
C VAL A 68 -17.14 26.77 -0.49
N LEU A 69 -17.80 25.64 -0.21
CA LEU A 69 -19.06 25.59 0.51
C LEU A 69 -18.89 25.68 2.05
N GLY A 70 -17.65 25.87 2.54
CA GLY A 70 -17.36 26.12 3.95
C GLY A 70 -17.29 24.87 4.84
N TYR A 71 -16.92 23.73 4.27
CA TYR A 71 -16.58 22.55 5.09
C TYR A 71 -15.31 22.83 5.92
N ASP A 72 -15.08 21.99 6.90
CA ASP A 72 -13.91 22.04 7.79
C ASP A 72 -12.60 22.12 7.00
N LYS A 73 -11.86 23.22 7.20
CA LYS A 73 -10.67 23.55 6.41
C LYS A 73 -9.52 22.58 6.70
N GLU A 74 -9.30 22.25 7.98
CA GLU A 74 -8.26 21.30 8.37
C GLU A 74 -8.46 19.99 7.62
N ALA A 75 -9.66 19.40 7.74
CA ALA A 75 -9.98 18.14 7.10
C ALA A 75 -9.83 18.18 5.58
N VAL A 76 -10.31 19.26 4.93
CA VAL A 76 -10.20 19.38 3.46
C VAL A 76 -8.75 19.51 3.03
N PHE A 77 -7.95 20.35 3.69
CA PHE A 77 -6.55 20.53 3.32
C PHE A 77 -5.71 19.29 3.63
N GLU A 78 -6.00 18.53 4.70
CA GLU A 78 -5.38 17.22 4.93
C GLU A 78 -5.56 16.31 3.73
N TRP A 79 -6.81 16.11 3.27
CA TRP A 79 -7.11 15.24 2.13
C TRP A 79 -6.59 15.78 0.80
N LEU A 80 -6.56 17.08 0.58
CA LEU A 80 -5.92 17.69 -0.59
C LEU A 80 -4.39 17.41 -0.58
N GLY A 81 -3.76 17.51 0.57
CA GLY A 81 -2.36 17.14 0.76
C GLY A 81 -2.09 15.68 0.39
N ASP A 82 -2.96 14.77 0.82
CA ASP A 82 -2.89 13.36 0.47
C ASP A 82 -3.08 13.12 -1.05
N VAL A 83 -4.07 13.78 -1.67
CA VAL A 83 -4.29 13.74 -3.13
C VAL A 83 -3.06 14.21 -3.89
N HIS A 84 -2.47 15.34 -3.48
CA HIS A 84 -1.28 15.89 -4.12
C HIS A 84 -0.06 14.99 -3.92
N THR A 85 0.08 14.37 -2.74
CA THR A 85 1.13 13.38 -2.46
C THR A 85 1.02 12.18 -3.41
N LYS A 86 -0.18 11.59 -3.55
CA LYS A 86 -0.43 10.45 -4.45
C LYS A 86 -0.18 10.80 -5.92
N THR A 87 -0.46 12.03 -6.30
CA THR A 87 -0.22 12.54 -7.67
C THR A 87 1.19 13.13 -7.87
N LYS A 88 2.07 13.02 -6.86
CA LYS A 88 3.48 13.51 -6.88
C LYS A 88 3.62 15.01 -7.10
N ARG A 89 2.60 15.77 -6.74
CA ARG A 89 2.62 17.23 -6.71
C ARG A 89 3.12 17.71 -5.36
N TRP A 90 4.42 17.55 -5.14
CA TRP A 90 5.06 17.68 -3.81
C TRP A 90 4.91 19.07 -3.20
N VAL A 91 5.02 20.11 -4.02
CA VAL A 91 4.91 21.50 -3.57
C VAL A 91 3.49 21.82 -3.13
N GLU A 92 2.50 21.39 -3.90
CA GLU A 92 1.08 21.56 -3.60
C GLU A 92 0.69 20.73 -2.36
N ALA A 93 1.24 19.51 -2.22
CA ALA A 93 1.04 18.68 -1.04
C ALA A 93 1.58 19.36 0.23
N GLU A 94 2.82 19.85 0.20
CA GLU A 94 3.40 20.57 1.33
C GLU A 94 2.57 21.80 1.71
N ARG A 95 2.16 22.57 0.71
CA ARG A 95 1.33 23.76 0.94
C ARG A 95 0.00 23.39 1.59
N ALA A 96 -0.68 22.37 1.11
CA ALA A 96 -1.96 21.93 1.67
C ALA A 96 -1.82 21.50 3.15
N TYR A 97 -0.78 20.74 3.50
CA TYR A 97 -0.55 20.39 4.91
C TYR A 97 -0.19 21.61 5.77
N LEU A 98 0.54 22.59 5.23
CA LEU A 98 0.81 23.84 5.94
C LEU A 98 -0.45 24.69 6.13
N ASP A 99 -1.35 24.72 5.13
CA ASP A 99 -2.64 25.39 5.24
C ASP A 99 -3.54 24.70 6.28
N ALA A 100 -3.54 23.36 6.35
CA ALA A 100 -4.23 22.59 7.40
C ALA A 100 -3.67 22.91 8.80
N LEU A 101 -2.34 22.92 8.96
CA LEU A 101 -1.68 23.27 10.24
C LEU A 101 -1.83 24.75 10.58
N GLY A 102 -2.09 25.62 9.60
CA GLY A 102 -2.46 27.02 9.83
C GLY A 102 -3.83 27.16 10.50
N ASP A 103 -4.76 26.26 10.17
CA ASP A 103 -6.09 26.21 10.77
C ASP A 103 -6.06 25.49 12.14
N ASN A 104 -5.37 24.34 12.21
CA ASN A 104 -5.17 23.58 13.45
C ASN A 104 -3.70 23.15 13.64
N PRO A 105 -2.87 23.92 14.34
CA PRO A 105 -1.46 23.60 14.59
C PRO A 105 -1.22 22.33 15.44
N GLU A 106 -2.25 21.84 16.13
CA GLU A 106 -2.17 20.67 17.01
C GLU A 106 -2.78 19.40 16.37
N SER A 107 -3.03 19.41 15.07
CA SER A 107 -3.52 18.22 14.36
C SER A 107 -2.44 17.14 14.28
N ALA A 108 -2.58 16.10 15.11
CA ALA A 108 -1.67 14.95 15.11
C ALA A 108 -1.65 14.26 13.76
N ARG A 109 -2.81 14.12 13.11
CA ARG A 109 -2.97 13.44 11.82
C ARG A 109 -2.26 14.18 10.69
N VAL A 110 -2.43 15.51 10.62
CA VAL A 110 -1.76 16.34 9.60
C VAL A 110 -0.24 16.29 9.78
N HIS A 111 0.26 16.33 11.04
CA HIS A 111 1.70 16.15 11.30
C HIS A 111 2.20 14.78 10.81
N ALA A 112 1.43 13.70 11.01
CA ALA A 112 1.79 12.37 10.54
C ALA A 112 1.81 12.28 9.00
N SER A 113 0.77 12.80 8.31
CA SER A 113 0.69 12.86 6.85
C SER A 113 1.84 13.67 6.26
N TYR A 114 2.13 14.84 6.85
CA TYR A 114 3.24 15.68 6.43
C TYR A 114 4.61 15.02 6.68
N ALA A 115 4.77 14.25 7.77
CA ALA A 115 5.97 13.45 8.00
C ALA A 115 6.19 12.42 6.89
N MET A 116 5.13 11.74 6.44
CA MET A 116 5.21 10.79 5.34
C MET A 116 5.62 11.47 4.03
N LEU A 117 5.06 12.64 3.70
CA LEU A 117 5.50 13.43 2.55
C LEU A 117 6.99 13.81 2.64
N MET A 118 7.44 14.31 3.78
CA MET A 118 8.85 14.69 3.98
C MET A 118 9.79 13.49 3.86
N ARG A 119 9.35 12.32 4.30
CA ARG A 119 10.10 11.07 4.11
C ARG A 119 10.21 10.69 2.64
N GLU A 120 9.12 10.74 1.89
CA GLU A 120 9.08 10.38 0.48
C GLU A 120 9.92 11.32 -0.38
N THR A 121 10.01 12.58 0.01
CA THR A 121 10.83 13.61 -0.65
C THR A 121 12.28 13.69 -0.13
N GLY A 122 12.68 12.80 0.80
CA GLY A 122 14.04 12.68 1.30
C GLY A 122 14.44 13.66 2.41
N HIS A 123 13.51 14.45 2.95
CA HIS A 123 13.72 15.38 4.05
C HIS A 123 13.61 14.67 5.41
N ASN A 124 14.52 13.71 5.64
CA ASN A 124 14.42 12.75 6.75
C ASN A 124 14.38 13.39 8.14
N ASP A 125 15.20 14.42 8.41
CA ASP A 125 15.23 15.09 9.72
C ASP A 125 13.90 15.80 10.03
N LYS A 126 13.31 16.47 9.03
CA LYS A 126 11.99 17.11 9.15
C LYS A 126 10.90 16.07 9.35
N ALA A 127 10.97 14.97 8.61
CA ALA A 127 10.04 13.85 8.74
C ALA A 127 10.05 13.27 10.17
N ASP A 128 11.25 13.05 10.75
CA ASP A 128 11.40 12.55 12.11
C ASP A 128 10.86 13.52 13.17
N GLN A 129 11.02 14.82 12.97
CA GLN A 129 10.48 15.84 13.87
C GLN A 129 8.94 15.86 13.82
N LEU A 130 8.36 15.86 12.62
CA LEU A 130 6.92 15.87 12.41
C LEU A 130 6.26 14.62 12.99
N MET A 131 6.83 13.44 12.76
CA MET A 131 6.29 12.18 13.28
C MET A 131 6.35 12.13 14.81
N ARG A 132 7.43 12.63 15.42
CA ARG A 132 7.49 12.76 16.89
C ARG A 132 6.41 13.70 17.40
N LYS A 133 6.20 14.85 16.73
CA LYS A 133 5.16 15.80 17.12
C LYS A 133 3.76 15.18 17.03
N ALA A 134 3.48 14.41 15.98
CA ALA A 134 2.22 13.68 15.85
C ALA A 134 1.98 12.73 17.02
N LEU A 135 2.98 11.95 17.42
CA LEU A 135 2.89 11.01 18.54
C LEU A 135 2.81 11.71 19.92
N GLU A 136 3.37 12.92 20.07
CA GLU A 136 3.22 13.74 21.27
C GLU A 136 1.82 14.30 21.41
N LEU A 137 1.20 14.69 20.28
CA LEU A 137 -0.14 15.29 20.26
C LEU A 137 -1.24 14.26 20.51
N ASP A 138 -1.20 13.14 19.77
CA ASP A 138 -2.15 12.04 20.00
C ASP A 138 -1.47 10.68 19.80
N PRO A 139 -0.98 10.08 20.90
CA PRO A 139 -0.31 8.79 20.87
C PRO A 139 -1.25 7.60 20.67
N GLU A 140 -2.56 7.79 20.76
CA GLU A 140 -3.57 6.72 20.67
C GLU A 140 -4.45 6.84 19.41
N ASP A 141 -4.26 7.87 18.58
CA ASP A 141 -4.94 7.94 17.29
C ASP A 141 -4.48 6.82 16.37
N ASP A 142 -5.41 6.01 15.91
CA ASP A 142 -5.16 4.83 15.05
C ASP A 142 -4.39 5.19 13.77
N TYR A 143 -4.71 6.33 13.15
CA TYR A 143 -4.03 6.80 11.94
C TYR A 143 -2.57 7.20 12.23
N VAL A 144 -2.32 7.92 13.33
CA VAL A 144 -0.98 8.35 13.75
C VAL A 144 -0.10 7.14 14.05
N VAL A 145 -0.64 6.19 14.83
CA VAL A 145 0.10 4.97 15.21
C VAL A 145 0.40 4.10 13.99
N ARG A 146 -0.54 3.97 13.07
CA ARG A 146 -0.35 3.24 11.80
C ARG A 146 0.69 3.93 10.91
N SER A 147 0.61 5.24 10.78
CA SER A 147 1.58 6.05 10.04
C SER A 147 2.98 5.94 10.64
N HIS A 148 3.09 5.96 11.98
CA HIS A 148 4.36 5.75 12.67
C HIS A 148 4.95 4.36 12.42
N TYR A 149 4.12 3.31 12.41
CA TYR A 149 4.60 1.96 12.05
C TYR A 149 5.13 1.91 10.62
N MET A 150 4.36 2.43 9.65
CA MET A 150 4.81 2.52 8.24
C MET A 150 6.11 3.33 8.11
N PHE A 151 6.22 4.42 8.87
CA PHE A 151 7.42 5.24 8.94
C PHE A 151 8.62 4.46 9.53
N ALA A 152 8.41 3.65 10.56
CA ALA A 152 9.44 2.83 11.18
C ALA A 152 9.94 1.72 10.25
N LEU A 153 9.09 1.17 9.36
CA LEU A 153 9.50 0.18 8.37
C LEU A 153 10.56 0.71 7.38
N THR A 154 10.61 2.02 7.16
CA THR A 154 11.61 2.64 6.27
C THR A 154 12.97 2.87 6.96
N LYS A 155 13.09 2.58 8.27
CA LYS A 155 14.31 2.74 9.04
C LYS A 155 15.01 1.40 9.25
N ASP A 156 16.33 1.40 9.28
CA ASP A 156 17.14 0.20 9.54
C ASP A 156 17.10 -0.29 11.02
N SER A 157 16.32 0.39 11.88
CA SER A 157 16.24 0.07 13.30
C SER A 157 15.12 -0.93 13.59
N ARG A 158 15.51 -2.20 13.71
CA ARG A 158 14.58 -3.30 14.06
C ARG A 158 13.85 -3.07 15.37
N LEU A 159 14.50 -2.47 16.37
CA LEU A 159 13.89 -2.19 17.66
C LEU A 159 12.72 -1.21 17.50
N GLN A 160 12.90 -0.15 16.71
CA GLN A 160 11.84 0.82 16.44
C GLN A 160 10.66 0.18 15.66
N GLN A 161 10.96 -0.71 14.73
CA GLN A 161 9.93 -1.44 13.99
C GLN A 161 9.08 -2.32 14.92
N ILE A 162 9.71 -3.07 15.82
CA ILE A 162 9.00 -3.92 16.79
C ILE A 162 8.15 -3.06 17.74
N GLN A 163 8.71 -2.02 18.32
CA GLN A 163 8.00 -1.14 19.26
C GLN A 163 6.80 -0.44 18.61
N SER A 164 6.95 0.00 17.36
CA SER A 164 5.85 0.63 16.63
C SER A 164 4.75 -0.37 16.25
N LEU A 165 5.12 -1.62 15.93
CA LEU A 165 4.16 -2.69 15.67
C LEU A 165 3.39 -3.08 16.93
N GLU A 166 4.07 -3.25 18.08
CA GLU A 166 3.44 -3.53 19.36
C GLU A 166 2.41 -2.45 19.73
N ARG A 167 2.78 -1.19 19.51
CA ARG A 167 1.86 -0.07 19.74
C ARG A 167 0.65 -0.11 18.80
N LEU A 168 0.87 -0.38 17.51
CA LEU A 168 -0.23 -0.54 16.54
C LEU A 168 -1.21 -1.62 16.99
N MET A 169 -0.71 -2.77 17.46
CA MET A 169 -1.55 -3.86 17.95
C MET A 169 -2.34 -3.51 19.22
N GLN A 170 -1.84 -2.58 20.03
CA GLN A 170 -2.53 -2.13 21.26
C GLN A 170 -3.63 -1.11 20.97
N VAL A 171 -3.42 -0.23 20.01
CA VAL A 171 -4.30 0.91 19.72
C VAL A 171 -5.32 0.59 18.64
N SER A 172 -4.92 -0.11 17.59
CA SER A 172 -5.79 -0.35 16.44
C SER A 172 -6.88 -1.37 16.76
N GLY A 173 -8.13 -0.98 16.59
CA GLY A 173 -9.28 -1.89 16.58
C GLY A 173 -9.54 -2.54 15.23
N ASP A 174 -8.81 -2.15 14.19
CA ASP A 174 -8.92 -2.69 12.83
C ASP A 174 -8.11 -3.98 12.69
N GLN A 175 -8.75 -5.11 12.95
CA GLN A 175 -8.11 -6.43 12.87
C GLN A 175 -7.57 -6.72 11.46
N ILE A 176 -8.22 -6.21 10.40
CA ILE A 176 -7.74 -6.38 9.03
C ILE A 176 -6.41 -5.63 8.85
N ALA A 177 -6.34 -4.38 9.31
CA ALA A 177 -5.12 -3.60 9.24
C ALA A 177 -3.97 -4.27 10.02
N ILE A 178 -4.24 -4.79 11.22
CA ILE A 178 -3.25 -5.52 12.02
C ILE A 178 -2.70 -6.72 11.25
N GLU A 179 -3.57 -7.58 10.71
CA GLU A 179 -3.16 -8.77 9.96
C GLU A 179 -2.37 -8.41 8.70
N VAL A 180 -2.77 -7.35 7.98
CA VAL A 180 -2.03 -6.84 6.82
C VAL A 180 -0.63 -6.38 7.24
N HIS A 181 -0.50 -5.63 8.33
CA HIS A 181 0.80 -5.14 8.79
C HIS A 181 1.72 -6.26 9.30
N LEU A 182 1.17 -7.26 9.97
CA LEU A 182 1.92 -8.46 10.38
C LEU A 182 2.41 -9.23 9.14
N GLY A 183 1.56 -9.36 8.11
CA GLY A 183 1.93 -9.97 6.84
C GLY A 183 3.06 -9.22 6.14
N LEU A 184 3.01 -7.88 6.10
CA LEU A 184 4.06 -7.04 5.53
C LEU A 184 5.38 -7.18 6.31
N ASP A 185 5.36 -7.18 7.66
CA ASP A 185 6.54 -7.40 8.48
C ASP A 185 7.17 -8.78 8.22
N ALA A 186 6.34 -9.81 8.09
CA ALA A 186 6.80 -11.15 7.75
C ALA A 186 7.41 -11.21 6.34
N LEU A 187 6.84 -10.51 5.33
CA LEU A 187 7.44 -10.38 4.00
C LEU A 187 8.81 -9.71 4.05
N TYR A 188 8.91 -8.61 4.78
CA TYR A 188 10.18 -7.89 4.94
C TYR A 188 11.28 -8.77 5.56
N ARG A 189 10.88 -9.75 6.38
CA ARG A 189 11.79 -10.74 7.00
C ARG A 189 12.01 -12.00 6.16
N ASP A 190 11.56 -12.04 4.93
CA ASP A 190 11.60 -13.23 4.04
C ASP A 190 10.87 -14.46 4.64
N ARG A 191 9.88 -14.22 5.51
CA ARG A 191 9.06 -15.25 6.14
C ARG A 191 7.76 -15.47 5.36
N LEU A 192 7.89 -15.94 4.14
CA LEU A 192 6.78 -16.04 3.18
C LEU A 192 5.58 -16.87 3.69
N THR A 193 5.82 -17.87 4.55
CA THR A 193 4.73 -18.70 5.10
C THR A 193 3.89 -17.89 6.09
N GLU A 194 4.56 -17.24 7.03
CA GLU A 194 3.95 -16.39 8.05
C GLU A 194 3.20 -15.22 7.40
N ALA A 195 3.83 -14.56 6.43
CA ALA A 195 3.20 -13.49 5.65
C ALA A 195 1.87 -13.94 5.00
N ARG A 196 1.91 -15.11 4.34
CA ARG A 196 0.72 -15.69 3.71
C ARG A 196 -0.39 -15.99 4.72
N ASP A 197 -0.04 -16.52 5.88
CA ASP A 197 -1.03 -16.86 6.90
C ASP A 197 -1.72 -15.58 7.44
N HIS A 198 -0.97 -14.50 7.66
CA HIS A 198 -1.53 -13.21 8.06
C HIS A 198 -2.41 -12.59 6.97
N PHE A 199 -1.96 -12.55 5.71
CA PHE A 199 -2.81 -12.03 4.62
C PHE A 199 -4.05 -12.89 4.41
N ARG A 200 -3.98 -14.20 4.66
CA ARG A 200 -5.15 -15.07 4.62
C ARG A 200 -6.14 -14.73 5.73
N GLN A 201 -5.67 -14.44 6.95
CA GLN A 201 -6.53 -13.99 8.04
C GLN A 201 -7.21 -12.66 7.67
N ALA A 202 -6.45 -11.70 7.15
CA ALA A 202 -7.01 -10.43 6.66
C ALA A 202 -8.08 -10.65 5.58
N PHE A 203 -7.83 -11.54 4.62
CA PHE A 203 -8.78 -11.87 3.55
C PHE A 203 -10.04 -12.58 4.07
N LEU A 204 -9.93 -13.43 5.10
CA LEU A 204 -11.09 -14.06 5.73
C LEU A 204 -12.00 -13.03 6.43
N LEU A 205 -11.44 -11.93 6.92
CA LEU A 205 -12.19 -10.82 7.53
C LEU A 205 -12.86 -9.92 6.47
N ASP A 206 -12.22 -9.74 5.30
CA ASP A 206 -12.80 -9.04 4.14
C ASP A 206 -12.55 -9.81 2.83
N PRO A 207 -13.41 -10.80 2.50
CA PRO A 207 -13.27 -11.59 1.27
C PRO A 207 -13.53 -10.80 -0.03
N THR A 208 -13.98 -9.56 0.08
CA THR A 208 -14.25 -8.71 -1.09
C THR A 208 -13.03 -7.87 -1.51
N ASN A 209 -11.94 -7.93 -0.75
CA ASN A 209 -10.72 -7.20 -1.03
C ASN A 209 -9.91 -7.88 -2.14
N GLU A 210 -10.00 -7.32 -3.34
CA GLU A 210 -9.34 -7.86 -4.54
C GLU A 210 -7.80 -7.77 -4.44
N GLU A 211 -7.27 -6.77 -3.71
CA GLU A 211 -5.81 -6.62 -3.52
C GLU A 211 -5.24 -7.75 -2.66
N LEU A 212 -5.92 -8.06 -1.55
CA LEU A 212 -5.53 -9.20 -0.69
C LEU A 212 -5.64 -10.53 -1.44
N ALA A 213 -6.69 -10.71 -2.26
CA ALA A 213 -6.84 -11.88 -3.09
C ALA A 213 -5.69 -12.03 -4.10
N ALA A 214 -5.33 -10.94 -4.80
CA ALA A 214 -4.22 -10.91 -5.76
C ALA A 214 -2.88 -11.19 -5.08
N LEU A 215 -2.63 -10.59 -3.89
CA LEU A 215 -1.42 -10.81 -3.11
C LEU A 215 -1.28 -12.25 -2.64
N LEU A 216 -2.37 -12.87 -2.18
CA LEU A 216 -2.38 -14.29 -1.80
C LEU A 216 -2.12 -15.20 -3.02
N GLU A 217 -2.74 -14.91 -4.17
CA GLU A 217 -2.46 -15.64 -5.42
C GLU A 217 -0.95 -15.53 -5.76
N GLU A 218 -0.36 -14.34 -5.60
CA GLU A 218 1.07 -14.12 -5.86
C GLU A 218 1.96 -14.91 -4.91
N LEU A 219 1.67 -14.93 -3.62
CA LEU A 219 2.41 -15.69 -2.62
C LEU A 219 2.27 -17.20 -2.84
N ASP A 220 1.12 -17.69 -3.28
CA ASP A 220 0.87 -19.11 -3.51
C ASP A 220 1.62 -19.63 -4.73
N TRP A 221 1.54 -18.96 -5.90
CA TRP A 221 2.31 -19.41 -7.07
C TRP A 221 3.81 -19.16 -6.90
N GLY A 222 4.21 -18.09 -6.21
CA GLY A 222 5.61 -17.78 -5.91
C GLY A 222 6.34 -18.88 -5.11
N ARG A 223 5.61 -19.70 -4.36
CA ARG A 223 6.15 -20.85 -3.60
C ARG A 223 6.15 -22.16 -4.36
N HIS A 224 5.61 -22.20 -5.58
CA HIS A 224 5.48 -23.42 -6.34
C HIS A 224 6.85 -24.11 -6.54
N PRO A 225 6.95 -25.44 -6.36
CA PRO A 225 8.23 -26.18 -6.51
C PRO A 225 8.93 -25.95 -7.84
N VAL A 226 8.17 -25.71 -8.91
CA VAL A 226 8.71 -25.35 -10.22
C VAL A 226 9.64 -24.14 -10.19
N LEU A 227 9.50 -23.23 -9.22
CA LEU A 227 10.33 -22.03 -9.10
C LEU A 227 11.58 -22.21 -8.23
N VAL A 228 11.77 -23.38 -7.60
CA VAL A 228 12.95 -23.63 -6.74
C VAL A 228 14.29 -23.36 -7.46
N PRO A 229 14.52 -23.84 -8.69
CA PRO A 229 15.79 -23.55 -9.38
C PRO A 229 15.99 -22.06 -9.66
N LEU A 230 14.92 -21.30 -10.00
CA LEU A 230 15.03 -19.85 -10.21
C LEU A 230 15.40 -19.12 -8.91
N ARG A 231 14.78 -19.49 -7.77
CA ARG A 231 15.10 -18.91 -6.47
C ARG A 231 16.54 -19.18 -6.03
N LEU A 232 17.07 -20.36 -6.35
CA LEU A 232 18.49 -20.67 -6.10
C LEU A 232 19.41 -19.81 -6.95
N VAL A 233 19.04 -19.59 -8.21
CA VAL A 233 19.80 -18.72 -9.11
C VAL A 233 19.74 -17.25 -8.67
N GLU A 234 18.61 -16.77 -8.17
CA GLU A 234 18.49 -15.41 -7.63
C GLU A 234 19.46 -15.17 -6.46
N LYS A 235 19.70 -16.16 -5.61
CA LYS A 235 20.66 -16.06 -4.48
C LYS A 235 22.12 -15.91 -4.90
N ILE A 236 22.49 -16.36 -6.10
CA ILE A 236 23.86 -16.29 -6.62
C ILE A 236 24.09 -15.12 -7.60
N GLY A 237 23.13 -14.18 -7.65
CA GLY A 237 23.23 -12.98 -8.50
C GLY A 237 22.28 -12.95 -9.69
N GLY A 238 21.29 -13.84 -9.72
CA GLY A 238 20.21 -13.83 -10.67
C GLY A 238 20.52 -14.50 -12.04
N PRO A 239 19.54 -14.53 -12.94
CA PRO A 239 19.67 -15.22 -14.24
C PRO A 239 20.84 -14.73 -15.10
N MET A 240 21.20 -13.44 -14.99
CA MET A 240 22.31 -12.86 -15.74
C MET A 240 23.66 -13.54 -15.43
N VAL A 241 23.89 -13.90 -14.16
CA VAL A 241 25.11 -14.62 -13.78
C VAL A 241 25.19 -15.97 -14.49
N VAL A 242 24.07 -16.71 -14.51
CA VAL A 242 24.02 -18.02 -15.21
C VAL A 242 24.25 -17.86 -16.72
N TYR A 243 23.71 -16.78 -17.31
CA TYR A 243 23.89 -16.52 -18.74
C TYR A 243 25.36 -16.19 -19.07
N VAL A 244 26.00 -15.32 -18.30
CA VAL A 244 27.40 -14.92 -18.51
C VAL A 244 28.35 -16.10 -18.27
N VAL A 245 28.16 -16.82 -17.16
CA VAL A 245 28.99 -17.98 -16.80
C VAL A 245 28.80 -19.11 -17.81
N GLY A 246 27.56 -19.41 -18.22
CA GLY A 246 27.27 -20.44 -19.23
C GLY A 246 27.89 -20.13 -20.58
N LEU A 247 27.78 -18.87 -21.03
CA LEU A 247 28.42 -18.43 -22.27
C LEU A 247 29.97 -18.54 -22.20
N GLY A 248 30.54 -18.07 -21.07
CA GLY A 248 31.98 -18.15 -20.83
C GLY A 248 32.49 -19.61 -20.83
N ALA A 249 31.78 -20.53 -20.18
CA ALA A 249 32.09 -21.94 -20.14
C ALA A 249 32.03 -22.59 -21.56
N MET A 250 31.01 -22.24 -22.36
CA MET A 250 30.92 -22.72 -23.74
C MET A 250 32.09 -22.23 -24.63
N LEU A 251 32.47 -20.97 -24.51
CA LEU A 251 33.60 -20.41 -25.22
C LEU A 251 34.93 -21.07 -24.79
N GLY A 252 35.09 -21.31 -23.48
CA GLY A 252 36.27 -21.97 -22.93
C GLY A 252 36.42 -23.42 -23.40
N THR A 253 35.35 -24.24 -23.36
CA THR A 253 35.39 -25.62 -23.81
C THR A 253 35.63 -25.72 -25.32
N ARG A 254 35.07 -24.80 -26.10
CA ARG A 254 35.33 -24.71 -27.55
C ARG A 254 36.79 -24.36 -27.84
N ALA A 255 37.37 -23.42 -27.10
CA ALA A 255 38.78 -23.04 -27.27
C ALA A 255 39.75 -24.18 -26.90
N LEU A 256 39.35 -25.06 -25.98
CA LEU A 256 40.11 -26.26 -25.58
C LEU A 256 39.87 -27.48 -26.50
N GLY A 257 39.03 -27.37 -27.54
CA GLY A 257 38.71 -28.46 -28.45
C GLY A 257 37.80 -29.54 -27.85
N TRP A 258 37.11 -29.27 -26.77
CA TRP A 258 36.20 -30.23 -26.09
C TRP A 258 34.79 -30.16 -26.70
N GLU A 259 34.63 -30.59 -27.94
CA GLU A 259 33.39 -30.46 -28.72
C GLU A 259 32.17 -31.08 -28.03
N GLN A 260 32.33 -32.30 -27.47
CA GLN A 260 31.22 -32.98 -26.77
C GLN A 260 30.77 -32.20 -25.53
N ALA A 261 31.70 -31.66 -24.75
CA ALA A 261 31.39 -30.83 -23.57
C ALA A 261 30.69 -29.53 -23.99
N THR A 262 31.10 -28.93 -25.09
CA THR A 262 30.49 -27.71 -25.62
C THR A 262 29.02 -27.97 -26.05
N ILE A 263 28.72 -29.10 -26.69
CA ILE A 263 27.35 -29.47 -27.07
C ILE A 263 26.49 -29.69 -25.82
N VAL A 264 26.99 -30.41 -24.81
CA VAL A 264 26.24 -30.64 -23.56
C VAL A 264 25.94 -29.33 -22.88
N LEU A 265 26.92 -28.42 -22.72
CA LEU A 265 26.73 -27.13 -22.15
C LEU A 265 25.70 -26.27 -22.92
N LEU A 266 25.72 -26.34 -24.24
CA LEU A 266 24.78 -25.65 -25.10
C LEU A 266 23.35 -26.14 -24.85
N VAL A 267 23.14 -27.44 -24.78
CA VAL A 267 21.82 -28.04 -24.49
C VAL A 267 21.33 -27.62 -23.09
N LEU A 268 22.18 -27.70 -22.07
CA LEU A 268 21.83 -27.29 -20.72
C LEU A 268 21.50 -25.80 -20.66
N TYR A 269 22.26 -24.97 -21.35
CA TYR A 269 22.03 -23.53 -21.41
C TYR A 269 20.68 -23.17 -22.03
N PHE A 270 20.36 -23.77 -23.20
CA PHE A 270 19.06 -23.52 -23.83
C PHE A 270 17.90 -24.10 -23.04
N THR A 271 18.07 -25.26 -22.39
CA THR A 271 17.06 -25.85 -21.51
C THR A 271 16.78 -24.89 -20.30
N TYR A 272 17.84 -24.34 -19.69
CA TYR A 272 17.69 -23.38 -18.62
C TYR A 272 17.03 -22.07 -19.13
N LEU A 273 17.39 -21.60 -20.33
CA LEU A 273 16.82 -20.40 -20.92
C LEU A 273 15.30 -20.57 -21.14
N ILE A 274 14.88 -21.66 -21.75
CA ILE A 274 13.44 -21.97 -21.93
C ILE A 274 12.74 -22.09 -20.59
N TYR A 275 13.34 -22.82 -19.64
CA TYR A 275 12.81 -22.97 -18.29
C TYR A 275 12.66 -21.63 -17.59
N SER A 276 13.65 -20.74 -17.64
CA SER A 276 13.61 -19.43 -16.96
C SER A 276 12.47 -18.53 -17.46
N TRP A 277 12.08 -18.68 -18.72
CA TRP A 277 10.97 -17.92 -19.32
C TRP A 277 9.61 -18.56 -19.06
N THR A 278 9.55 -19.88 -18.96
CA THR A 278 8.28 -20.62 -18.84
C THR A 278 7.90 -20.97 -17.40
N ALA A 279 8.85 -20.97 -16.46
CA ALA A 279 8.62 -21.42 -15.08
C ALA A 279 7.58 -20.57 -14.33
N LYS A 280 7.62 -19.25 -14.46
CA LYS A 280 6.64 -18.35 -13.81
C LYS A 280 5.22 -18.54 -14.37
N PRO A 281 4.97 -18.48 -15.69
CA PRO A 281 3.66 -18.80 -16.26
C PRO A 281 3.17 -20.20 -15.90
N LEU A 282 4.06 -21.20 -15.89
CA LEU A 282 3.72 -22.57 -15.56
C LEU A 282 3.33 -22.70 -14.07
N ALA A 283 4.07 -22.07 -13.16
CA ALA A 283 3.72 -22.07 -11.73
C ALA A 283 2.34 -21.46 -11.50
N LYS A 284 2.06 -20.31 -12.13
CA LYS A 284 0.76 -19.63 -12.07
C LYS A 284 -0.39 -20.51 -12.61
N LEU A 285 -0.16 -21.21 -13.71
CA LEU A 285 -1.15 -22.12 -14.27
C LEU A 285 -1.42 -23.32 -13.34
N LEU A 286 -0.37 -23.93 -12.79
CA LEU A 286 -0.48 -25.10 -11.90
C LEU A 286 -1.14 -24.79 -10.56
N THR A 287 -0.94 -23.60 -10.01
CA THR A 287 -1.67 -23.16 -8.79
C THR A 287 -3.15 -22.99 -9.06
N ARG A 288 -3.55 -22.43 -10.22
CA ARG A 288 -4.97 -22.28 -10.61
C ARG A 288 -5.70 -23.60 -10.84
N ILE A 289 -5.00 -24.65 -11.23
CA ILE A 289 -5.62 -25.98 -11.45
C ILE A 289 -5.84 -26.73 -10.12
N ARG A 290 -5.09 -26.38 -9.07
CA ARG A 290 -5.16 -27.04 -7.74
C ARG A 290 -6.11 -26.36 -6.75
N GLY A 291 -6.52 -25.10 -6.95
CA GLY A 291 -7.49 -24.39 -6.15
C GLY A 291 -8.87 -24.45 -6.78
#